data_acac83e2572d14f1ef6e783f97124885
#
_entry.id   acac83e2572d14f1ef6e783f97124885
#
_cell.length_a   1.000
_cell.length_b   1.000
_cell.length_c   1.000
_cell.angle_alpha   90.00
_cell.angle_beta   90.00
_cell.angle_gamma   90.00
#
_symmetry.space_group_name_H-M   'P 1'
#
loop_
_entity.id
_entity.type
_entity.pdbx_description
1 polymer ?
#
loop_
_entity_poly.entity_id
_entity_poly.type
_entity_poly.pdbx_seq_one_letter_code
_entity_poly.pdbx_strand_id
1 'polypeptide(L)'
;MPERAPIRSIYILILLFLINLMNFFDRTIPAVVLEPIRREFGLDDTALGILGASFTLIYAVAGVPLGYLADRFRRTHILAAGLTAWSLLTAASGLAWSFMSFFWIRLLVGVGEASCAPAANSLIGDLFPSEKRARALGIFMLGLPLGLLLAFSIVGALAQNYGWRVPFYLAAVPGFVVAAMIMFAAEPVRGSRKPMPSTQRQRWIARCAGFSRSPRCGGSLLLARPSISRPTRWARFSRRC
;
A
#
# COMPACT_ATOMS: atom_id res chain seq x y z
N MET A 1 22.55 10.91 22.63
CA MET A 1 22.72 10.86 21.17
C MET A 1 21.34 10.77 20.46
N PRO A 2 20.58 11.86 20.35
CA PRO A 2 19.22 11.81 19.81
C PRO A 2 19.04 12.31 18.37
N GLU A 3 20.05 12.90 17.72
CA GLU A 3 19.82 13.62 16.46
C GLU A 3 19.92 12.83 15.14
N ARG A 4 20.50 11.65 15.14
CA ARG A 4 20.60 10.83 13.91
C ARG A 4 19.33 10.04 13.60
N ALA A 5 18.40 9.92 14.54
CA ALA A 5 17.14 9.19 14.37
C ALA A 5 16.18 9.81 13.33
N PRO A 6 16.01 11.15 13.22
CA PRO A 6 15.06 11.73 12.28
C PRO A 6 15.49 11.57 10.81
N ILE A 7 16.75 11.78 10.48
CA ILE A 7 17.25 11.70 9.09
C ILE A 7 17.10 10.28 8.54
N ARG A 8 17.47 9.27 9.33
CA ARG A 8 17.33 7.86 8.95
C ARG A 8 15.87 7.44 8.73
N SER A 9 14.97 7.93 9.59
CA SER A 9 13.55 7.63 9.46
C SER A 9 12.94 8.27 8.22
N ILE A 10 13.37 9.48 7.86
CA ILE A 10 12.94 10.17 6.64
C ILE A 10 13.48 9.45 5.41
N TYR A 11 14.75 9.04 5.40
CA TYR A 11 15.34 8.27 4.30
C TYR A 11 14.57 6.98 4.02
N ILE A 12 14.28 6.19 5.05
CA ILE A 12 13.50 4.96 4.89
C ILE A 12 12.07 5.28 4.41
N LEU A 13 11.44 6.35 4.91
CA LEU A 13 10.11 6.77 4.45
C LEU A 13 10.10 7.13 2.95
N ILE A 14 11.14 7.83 2.48
CA ILE A 14 11.30 8.15 1.05
C ILE A 14 11.45 6.86 0.23
N LEU A 15 12.26 5.90 0.68
CA LEU A 15 12.38 4.61 0.00
C LEU A 15 11.05 3.86 -0.03
N LEU A 16 10.31 3.82 1.08
CA LEU A 16 8.99 3.17 1.13
C LEU A 16 7.99 3.87 0.20
N PHE A 17 8.01 5.20 0.13
CA PHE A 17 7.20 5.96 -0.82
C PHE A 17 7.57 5.59 -2.27
N LEU A 18 8.86 5.52 -2.62
CA LEU A 18 9.31 5.14 -3.95
C LEU A 18 8.91 3.70 -4.29
N ILE A 19 9.03 2.76 -3.34
CA ILE A 19 8.59 1.37 -3.51
C ILE A 19 7.09 1.32 -3.79
N ASN A 20 6.29 2.07 -3.05
CA ASN A 20 4.84 2.12 -3.24
C ASN A 20 4.47 2.77 -4.59
N LEU A 21 5.17 3.82 -4.98
CA LEU A 21 5.02 4.47 -6.28
C LEU A 21 5.32 3.48 -7.42
N MET A 22 6.44 2.74 -7.34
CA MET A 22 6.80 1.70 -8.32
C MET A 22 5.75 0.59 -8.36
N ASN A 23 5.27 0.15 -7.20
CA ASN A 23 4.24 -0.89 -7.10
C ASN A 23 2.97 -0.51 -7.88
N PHE A 24 2.46 0.71 -7.72
CA PHE A 24 1.27 1.16 -8.45
C PHE A 24 1.57 1.52 -9.91
N PHE A 25 2.77 1.99 -10.22
CA PHE A 25 3.21 2.20 -11.59
C PHE A 25 3.21 0.89 -12.37
N ASP A 26 3.90 -0.15 -11.87
CA ASP A 26 4.02 -1.47 -12.51
C ASP A 26 2.66 -2.16 -12.68
N ARG A 27 1.80 -2.05 -11.68
CA ARG A 27 0.43 -2.58 -11.71
C ARG A 27 -0.43 -1.93 -12.79
N THR A 28 -0.16 -0.68 -13.10
CA THR A 28 -0.95 0.10 -14.07
C THR A 28 -0.48 -0.12 -15.51
N ILE A 29 0.77 -0.53 -15.74
CA ILE A 29 1.31 -0.75 -17.09
C ILE A 29 0.39 -1.63 -17.96
N PRO A 30 -0.03 -2.84 -17.53
CA PRO A 30 -0.89 -3.69 -18.34
C PRO A 30 -2.22 -3.03 -18.73
N ALA A 31 -2.79 -2.21 -17.83
CA ALA A 31 -4.04 -1.50 -18.13
C ALA A 31 -3.87 -0.45 -19.21
N VAL A 32 -2.74 0.27 -19.23
CA VAL A 32 -2.43 1.30 -20.23
C VAL A 32 -2.16 0.69 -21.61
N VAL A 33 -1.48 -0.47 -21.63
CA VAL A 33 -1.11 -1.16 -22.89
C VAL A 33 -2.05 -2.32 -23.23
N LEU A 34 -3.25 -2.32 -22.67
CA LEU A 34 -4.20 -3.43 -22.77
C LEU A 34 -4.62 -3.68 -24.22
N GLU A 35 -4.90 -2.64 -24.97
CA GLU A 35 -5.35 -2.74 -26.37
C GLU A 35 -4.28 -3.30 -27.32
N PRO A 36 -3.01 -2.85 -27.29
CA PRO A 36 -1.94 -3.51 -28.02
C PRO A 36 -1.76 -5.00 -27.67
N ILE A 37 -1.84 -5.38 -26.39
CA ILE A 37 -1.74 -6.77 -25.94
C ILE A 37 -2.93 -7.58 -26.47
N ARG A 38 -4.15 -7.02 -26.39
CA ARG A 38 -5.36 -7.63 -26.91
C ARG A 38 -5.23 -7.98 -28.39
N ARG A 39 -4.76 -7.03 -29.18
CA ARG A 39 -4.60 -7.20 -30.64
C ARG A 39 -3.54 -8.23 -30.98
N GLU A 40 -2.42 -8.23 -30.30
CA GLU A 40 -1.31 -9.14 -30.58
C GLU A 40 -1.65 -10.61 -30.24
N PHE A 41 -2.32 -10.83 -29.10
CA PHE A 41 -2.66 -12.18 -28.66
C PHE A 41 -4.10 -12.62 -29.02
N GLY A 42 -4.87 -11.78 -29.71
CA GLY A 42 -6.24 -12.10 -30.16
C GLY A 42 -7.20 -12.34 -28.99
N LEU A 43 -7.12 -11.52 -27.93
CA LEU A 43 -7.86 -11.75 -26.69
C LEU A 43 -9.28 -11.17 -26.74
N ASP A 44 -10.20 -11.87 -26.11
CA ASP A 44 -11.55 -11.39 -25.83
C ASP A 44 -11.61 -10.63 -24.48
N ASP A 45 -12.74 -9.99 -24.19
CA ASP A 45 -12.94 -9.24 -22.95
C ASP A 45 -12.93 -10.16 -21.72
N THR A 46 -13.28 -11.42 -21.88
CA THR A 46 -13.26 -12.43 -20.81
C THR A 46 -11.83 -12.71 -20.37
N ALA A 47 -10.91 -12.92 -21.32
CA ALA A 47 -9.49 -13.15 -21.02
C ALA A 47 -8.86 -11.94 -20.29
N LEU A 48 -9.21 -10.73 -20.71
CA LEU A 48 -8.75 -9.50 -20.05
C LEU A 48 -9.32 -9.37 -18.62
N GLY A 49 -10.59 -9.67 -18.43
CA GLY A 49 -11.23 -9.72 -17.12
C GLY A 49 -10.58 -10.75 -16.18
N ILE A 50 -10.30 -11.95 -16.69
CA ILE A 50 -9.60 -13.02 -15.93
C ILE A 50 -8.21 -12.57 -15.52
N LEU A 51 -7.46 -11.91 -16.40
CA LEU A 51 -6.13 -11.39 -16.09
C LEU A 51 -6.17 -10.42 -14.89
N GLY A 52 -7.07 -9.44 -14.90
CA GLY A 52 -7.20 -8.45 -13.83
C GLY A 52 -7.72 -9.05 -12.51
N ALA A 53 -8.73 -9.92 -12.59
CA ALA A 53 -9.30 -10.58 -11.42
C ALA A 53 -8.30 -11.53 -10.76
N SER A 54 -7.59 -12.32 -11.55
CA SER A 54 -6.58 -13.29 -11.05
C SER A 54 -5.41 -12.59 -10.38
N PHE A 55 -4.94 -11.48 -10.95
CA PHE A 55 -3.90 -10.65 -10.32
C PHE A 55 -4.35 -10.15 -8.95
N THR A 56 -5.56 -9.60 -8.85
CA THR A 56 -6.10 -9.06 -7.60
C THR A 56 -6.26 -10.17 -6.55
N LEU A 57 -6.74 -11.35 -6.97
CA LEU A 57 -6.93 -12.49 -6.10
C LEU A 57 -5.59 -13.00 -5.54
N ILE A 58 -4.59 -13.22 -6.42
CA ILE A 58 -3.28 -13.74 -5.99
C ILE A 58 -2.57 -12.73 -5.08
N TYR A 59 -2.67 -11.43 -5.37
CA TYR A 59 -2.15 -10.38 -4.52
C TYR A 59 -2.75 -10.43 -3.10
N ALA A 60 -4.08 -10.60 -2.99
CA ALA A 60 -4.77 -10.68 -1.71
C ALA A 60 -4.36 -11.96 -0.94
N VAL A 61 -4.32 -13.11 -1.61
CA VAL A 61 -3.96 -14.40 -1.02
C VAL A 61 -2.50 -14.40 -0.58
N ALA A 62 -1.57 -13.93 -1.43
CA ALA A 62 -0.14 -13.87 -1.12
C ALA A 62 0.20 -12.86 -0.01
N GLY A 63 -0.61 -11.81 0.14
CA GLY A 63 -0.40 -10.79 1.18
C GLY A 63 -0.41 -11.35 2.61
N VAL A 64 -1.20 -12.39 2.87
CA VAL A 64 -1.30 -13.01 4.21
C VAL A 64 0.01 -13.73 4.59
N PRO A 65 0.52 -14.71 3.82
CA PRO A 65 1.78 -15.38 4.17
C PRO A 65 2.98 -14.45 4.13
N LEU A 66 3.02 -13.47 3.21
CA LEU A 66 4.09 -12.49 3.13
C LEU A 66 4.06 -11.52 4.33
N GLY A 67 2.87 -11.18 4.83
CA GLY A 67 2.72 -10.46 6.10
C GLY A 67 3.32 -11.23 7.27
N TYR A 68 3.01 -12.52 7.40
CA TYR A 68 3.60 -13.39 8.42
C TYR A 68 5.13 -13.49 8.27
N LEU A 69 5.62 -13.56 7.04
CA LEU A 69 7.06 -13.59 6.77
C LEU A 69 7.73 -12.28 7.21
N ALA A 70 7.08 -11.13 6.94
CA ALA A 70 7.53 -9.81 7.37
C ALA A 70 7.59 -9.67 8.90
N ASP A 71 6.77 -10.41 9.63
CA ASP A 71 6.81 -10.44 11.09
C ASP A 71 7.97 -11.29 11.64
N ARG A 72 8.49 -12.25 10.87
CA ARG A 72 9.58 -13.13 11.31
C ARG A 72 10.96 -12.69 10.88
N PHE A 73 11.09 -12.22 9.64
CA PHE A 73 12.36 -11.87 9.01
C PHE A 73 12.57 -10.35 8.95
N ARG A 74 13.78 -9.92 8.58
CA ARG A 74 14.10 -8.50 8.38
C ARG A 74 13.23 -7.93 7.25
N ARG A 75 12.42 -6.93 7.58
CA ARG A 75 11.44 -6.34 6.64
C ARG A 75 12.11 -5.63 5.46
N THR A 76 13.27 -5.03 5.69
CA THR A 76 14.07 -4.42 4.61
C THR A 76 14.53 -5.46 3.60
N HIS A 77 14.92 -6.67 4.04
CA HIS A 77 15.30 -7.77 3.14
C HIS A 77 14.10 -8.35 2.39
N ILE A 78 12.93 -8.47 3.05
CA ILE A 78 11.71 -8.92 2.38
C ILE A 78 11.28 -7.93 1.30
N LEU A 79 11.33 -6.62 1.60
CA LEU A 79 11.06 -5.58 0.62
C LEU A 79 12.05 -5.61 -0.54
N ALA A 80 13.35 -5.75 -0.25
CA ALA A 80 14.38 -5.84 -1.29
C ALA A 80 14.18 -7.07 -2.18
N ALA A 81 13.95 -8.24 -1.58
CA ALA A 81 13.72 -9.49 -2.31
C ALA A 81 12.42 -9.41 -3.15
N GLY A 82 11.34 -8.95 -2.55
CA GLY A 82 10.05 -8.75 -3.25
C GLY A 82 10.22 -7.79 -4.42
N LEU A 83 10.82 -6.60 -4.19
CA LEU A 83 11.04 -5.59 -5.22
C LEU A 83 11.94 -6.11 -6.36
N THR A 84 13.02 -6.82 -6.03
CA THR A 84 13.89 -7.45 -7.04
C THR A 84 13.12 -8.49 -7.85
N ALA A 85 12.36 -9.37 -7.18
CA ALA A 85 11.60 -10.41 -7.83
C ALA A 85 10.53 -9.83 -8.78
N TRP A 86 9.71 -8.87 -8.29
CA TRP A 86 8.68 -8.32 -9.19
C TRP A 86 9.27 -7.46 -10.30
N SER A 87 10.38 -6.72 -10.08
CA SER A 87 11.03 -5.95 -11.13
C SER A 87 11.58 -6.86 -12.23
N LEU A 88 12.18 -8.00 -11.86
CA LEU A 88 12.61 -9.01 -12.82
C LEU A 88 11.44 -9.58 -13.62
N LEU A 89 10.35 -9.92 -12.93
CA LEU A 89 9.13 -10.44 -13.55
C LEU A 89 8.42 -9.38 -14.40
N THR A 90 8.48 -8.11 -14.01
CA THR A 90 7.98 -7.00 -14.84
C THR A 90 8.78 -6.90 -16.13
N ALA A 91 10.11 -6.95 -16.08
CA ALA A 91 10.91 -7.03 -17.30
C ALA A 91 10.57 -8.28 -18.13
N ALA A 92 10.42 -9.44 -17.49
CA ALA A 92 10.03 -10.69 -18.16
C ALA A 92 8.64 -10.59 -18.85
N SER A 93 7.74 -9.73 -18.36
CA SER A 93 6.45 -9.48 -19.02
C SER A 93 6.62 -8.88 -20.42
N GLY A 94 7.68 -8.11 -20.66
CA GLY A 94 8.05 -7.60 -21.98
C GLY A 94 8.57 -8.68 -22.93
N LEU A 95 8.99 -9.84 -22.41
CA LEU A 95 9.45 -11.00 -23.21
C LEU A 95 8.32 -12.01 -23.49
N ALA A 96 7.10 -11.75 -23.05
CA ALA A 96 6.00 -12.68 -23.24
C ALA A 96 5.72 -12.92 -24.73
N TRP A 97 5.63 -14.21 -25.10
CA TRP A 97 5.38 -14.68 -26.47
C TRP A 97 3.96 -15.20 -26.69
N SER A 98 3.20 -15.36 -25.61
CA SER A 98 1.80 -15.80 -25.63
C SER A 98 1.03 -15.19 -24.46
N PHE A 99 -0.30 -15.18 -24.54
CA PHE A 99 -1.15 -14.76 -23.43
C PHE A 99 -0.87 -15.57 -22.15
N MET A 100 -0.70 -16.88 -22.26
CA MET A 100 -0.44 -17.73 -21.09
C MET A 100 0.91 -17.40 -20.44
N SER A 101 1.96 -17.12 -21.21
CA SER A 101 3.24 -16.71 -20.63
C SER A 101 3.10 -15.35 -19.93
N PHE A 102 2.41 -14.38 -20.53
CA PHE A 102 2.12 -13.09 -19.92
C PHE A 102 1.29 -13.24 -18.64
N PHE A 103 0.24 -14.05 -18.67
CA PHE A 103 -0.65 -14.30 -17.55
C PHE A 103 0.10 -14.84 -16.33
N TRP A 104 0.88 -15.92 -16.48
CA TRP A 104 1.64 -16.50 -15.37
C TRP A 104 2.69 -15.56 -14.81
N ILE A 105 3.40 -14.82 -15.68
CA ILE A 105 4.35 -13.82 -15.23
C ILE A 105 3.65 -12.76 -14.41
N ARG A 106 2.48 -12.26 -14.83
CA ARG A 106 1.70 -11.27 -14.10
C ARG A 106 1.20 -11.76 -12.73
N LEU A 107 0.81 -13.03 -12.63
CA LEU A 107 0.46 -13.63 -11.34
C LEU A 107 1.67 -13.63 -10.38
N LEU A 108 2.84 -14.01 -10.87
CA LEU A 108 4.06 -14.01 -10.07
C LEU A 108 4.49 -12.59 -9.66
N VAL A 109 4.31 -11.59 -10.53
CA VAL A 109 4.47 -10.18 -10.18
C VAL A 109 3.58 -9.83 -8.99
N GLY A 110 2.30 -10.22 -9.03
CA GLY A 110 1.34 -9.99 -7.95
C GLY A 110 1.79 -10.58 -6.61
N VAL A 111 2.41 -11.77 -6.61
CA VAL A 111 3.02 -12.36 -5.41
C VAL A 111 4.15 -11.48 -4.87
N GLY A 112 5.08 -11.06 -5.72
CA GLY A 112 6.19 -10.19 -5.32
C GLY A 112 5.71 -8.87 -4.71
N GLU A 113 4.77 -8.21 -5.39
CA GLU A 113 4.18 -6.93 -4.98
C GLU A 113 3.42 -7.01 -3.66
N ALA A 114 2.81 -8.16 -3.34
CA ALA A 114 2.04 -8.36 -2.11
C ALA A 114 2.90 -8.23 -0.83
N SER A 115 4.23 -8.31 -0.95
CA SER A 115 5.15 -8.09 0.18
C SER A 115 5.23 -6.62 0.61
N CYS A 116 4.89 -5.67 -0.26
CA CYS A 116 5.13 -4.24 -0.05
C CYS A 116 4.32 -3.69 1.13
N ALA A 117 2.99 -3.81 1.09
CA ALA A 117 2.12 -3.17 2.07
C ALA A 117 2.35 -3.66 3.52
N PRO A 118 2.41 -4.97 3.82
CA PRO A 118 2.61 -5.43 5.20
C PRO A 118 3.97 -5.02 5.75
N ALA A 119 5.05 -5.17 4.98
CA ALA A 119 6.39 -4.82 5.43
C ALA A 119 6.56 -3.30 5.61
N ALA A 120 6.04 -2.48 4.69
CA ALA A 120 6.10 -1.02 4.77
C ALA A 120 5.31 -0.48 5.97
N ASN A 121 4.07 -0.95 6.18
CA ASN A 121 3.25 -0.53 7.31
C ASN A 121 3.90 -0.88 8.65
N SER A 122 4.50 -2.07 8.74
CA SER A 122 5.25 -2.49 9.94
C SER A 122 6.47 -1.60 10.19
N LEU A 123 7.26 -1.27 9.14
CA LEU A 123 8.41 -0.36 9.25
C LEU A 123 8.00 1.05 9.68
N ILE A 124 6.98 1.63 9.06
CA ILE A 124 6.44 2.95 9.42
C ILE A 124 5.95 2.91 10.87
N GLY A 125 5.30 1.80 11.26
CA GLY A 125 4.88 1.52 12.61
C GLY A 125 6.00 1.66 13.62
N ASP A 126 7.21 1.20 13.35
CA ASP A 126 8.36 1.25 14.26
C ASP A 126 9.20 2.53 14.14
N LEU A 127 9.21 3.18 12.99
CA LEU A 127 10.00 4.38 12.74
C LEU A 127 9.36 5.65 13.32
N PHE A 128 8.03 5.73 13.32
CA PHE A 128 7.32 6.97 13.68
C PHE A 128 6.47 6.81 14.95
N PRO A 129 6.52 7.77 15.89
CA PRO A 129 5.64 7.79 17.05
C PRO A 129 4.18 7.94 16.64
N SER A 130 3.24 7.54 17.51
CA SER A 130 1.79 7.52 17.26
C SER A 130 1.26 8.81 16.64
N GLU A 131 1.76 9.97 17.12
CA GLU A 131 1.35 11.30 16.69
C GLU A 131 1.75 11.64 15.24
N LYS A 132 2.87 11.06 14.77
CA LYS A 132 3.43 11.31 13.42
C LYS A 132 3.14 10.17 12.43
N ARG A 133 2.64 9.02 12.91
CA ARG A 133 2.41 7.81 12.10
C ARG A 133 1.40 8.05 10.97
N ALA A 134 0.28 8.71 11.27
CA ALA A 134 -0.74 9.00 10.27
C ALA A 134 -0.18 9.84 9.11
N ARG A 135 0.67 10.85 9.43
CA ARG A 135 1.33 11.66 8.42
C ARG A 135 2.33 10.85 7.58
N ALA A 136 3.12 9.97 8.21
CA ALA A 136 4.06 9.11 7.51
C ALA A 136 3.34 8.12 6.57
N LEU A 137 2.24 7.52 7.03
CA LEU A 137 1.38 6.68 6.20
C LEU A 137 0.76 7.46 5.05
N GLY A 138 0.32 8.70 5.28
CA GLY A 138 -0.18 9.58 4.21
C GLY A 138 0.87 9.83 3.13
N ILE A 139 2.13 10.11 3.51
CA ILE A 139 3.23 10.27 2.56
C ILE A 139 3.47 8.96 1.77
N PHE A 140 3.51 7.83 2.46
CA PHE A 140 3.62 6.51 1.81
C PHE A 140 2.49 6.28 0.78
N MET A 141 1.25 6.61 1.15
CA MET A 141 0.07 6.41 0.29
C MET A 141 0.02 7.36 -0.92
N LEU A 142 0.73 8.50 -0.90
CA LEU A 142 0.89 9.35 -2.09
C LEU A 142 1.57 8.62 -3.26
N GLY A 143 2.27 7.53 -3.00
CA GLY A 143 2.82 6.67 -4.05
C GLY A 143 1.75 6.12 -5.00
N LEU A 144 0.53 5.85 -4.50
CA LEU A 144 -0.57 5.37 -5.33
C LEU A 144 -0.99 6.38 -6.43
N PRO A 145 -1.50 7.58 -6.10
CA PRO A 145 -1.95 8.52 -7.14
C PRO A 145 -0.82 8.98 -8.04
N LEU A 146 0.40 9.12 -7.51
CA LEU A 146 1.55 9.51 -8.31
C LEU A 146 2.03 8.38 -9.22
N GLY A 147 2.00 7.13 -8.77
CA GLY A 147 2.30 5.96 -9.58
C GLY A 147 1.33 5.82 -10.77
N LEU A 148 0.02 5.98 -10.51
CA LEU A 148 -0.99 6.00 -11.57
C LEU A 148 -0.75 7.15 -12.56
N LEU A 149 -0.56 8.36 -12.06
CA LEU A 149 -0.32 9.54 -12.89
C LEU A 149 0.86 9.33 -13.83
N LEU A 150 1.99 8.87 -13.29
CA LEU A 150 3.20 8.60 -14.08
C LEU A 150 2.98 7.47 -15.09
N ALA A 151 2.28 6.40 -14.71
CA ALA A 151 1.99 5.29 -15.60
C ALA A 151 1.15 5.76 -16.80
N PHE A 152 0.03 6.45 -16.58
CA PHE A 152 -0.78 6.96 -17.68
C PHE A 152 -0.05 7.98 -18.55
N SER A 153 0.81 8.83 -17.96
CA SER A 153 1.53 9.86 -18.72
C SER A 153 2.70 9.28 -19.52
N ILE A 154 3.47 8.36 -18.96
CA ILE A 154 4.72 7.89 -19.57
C ILE A 154 4.51 6.63 -20.39
N VAL A 155 3.75 5.65 -19.88
CA VAL A 155 3.58 4.33 -20.52
C VAL A 155 2.86 4.46 -21.85
N GLY A 156 1.81 5.33 -21.91
CA GLY A 156 1.06 5.57 -23.16
C GLY A 156 1.95 6.10 -24.28
N ALA A 157 2.76 7.12 -23.97
CA ALA A 157 3.71 7.71 -24.92
C ALA A 157 4.79 6.71 -25.37
N LEU A 158 5.33 5.93 -24.42
CA LEU A 158 6.34 4.91 -24.73
C LEU A 158 5.76 3.79 -25.60
N ALA A 159 4.57 3.33 -25.28
CA ALA A 159 3.91 2.26 -26.03
C ALA A 159 3.57 2.64 -27.46
N GLN A 160 3.18 3.90 -27.69
CA GLN A 160 2.90 4.44 -29.04
C GLN A 160 4.15 4.53 -29.90
N ASN A 161 5.28 4.96 -29.33
CA ASN A 161 6.52 5.22 -30.10
C ASN A 161 7.42 3.98 -30.22
N TYR A 162 7.44 3.12 -29.21
CA TYR A 162 8.42 2.02 -29.10
C TYR A 162 7.78 0.64 -28.92
N GLY A 163 6.45 0.57 -28.91
CA GLY A 163 5.72 -0.67 -28.67
C GLY A 163 5.48 -0.97 -27.18
N TRP A 164 4.46 -1.82 -26.94
CA TRP A 164 3.94 -2.10 -25.60
C TRP A 164 4.91 -2.83 -24.66
N ARG A 165 5.95 -3.44 -25.17
CA ARG A 165 6.97 -4.18 -24.41
C ARG A 165 7.94 -3.26 -23.70
N VAL A 166 8.31 -2.12 -24.30
CA VAL A 166 9.32 -1.20 -23.78
C VAL A 166 9.01 -0.64 -22.39
N PRO A 167 7.77 -0.23 -22.08
CA PRO A 167 7.43 0.20 -20.73
C PRO A 167 7.78 -0.79 -19.63
N PHE A 168 7.66 -2.11 -19.86
CA PHE A 168 8.00 -3.13 -18.88
C PHE A 168 9.49 -3.19 -18.57
N TYR A 169 10.34 -3.02 -19.59
CA TYR A 169 11.79 -2.98 -19.38
C TYR A 169 12.23 -1.72 -18.62
N LEU A 170 11.66 -0.57 -19.00
CA LEU A 170 11.97 0.69 -18.33
C LEU A 170 11.51 0.72 -16.89
N ALA A 171 10.37 0.13 -16.57
CA ALA A 171 9.85 0.05 -15.23
C ALA A 171 10.74 -0.78 -14.28
N ALA A 172 11.37 -1.82 -14.79
CA ALA A 172 12.25 -2.67 -13.99
C ALA A 172 13.52 -1.96 -13.50
N VAL A 173 14.08 -1.04 -14.28
CA VAL A 173 15.35 -0.37 -13.97
C VAL A 173 15.30 0.38 -12.62
N PRO A 174 14.38 1.33 -12.39
CA PRO A 174 14.30 2.01 -11.11
C PRO A 174 13.96 1.04 -9.96
N GLY A 175 13.22 -0.04 -10.22
CA GLY A 175 12.93 -1.07 -9.25
C GLY A 175 14.20 -1.73 -8.69
N PHE A 176 15.16 -2.11 -9.54
CA PHE A 176 16.44 -2.67 -9.09
C PHE A 176 17.25 -1.66 -8.28
N VAL A 177 17.28 -0.38 -8.69
CA VAL A 177 17.99 0.67 -7.95
C VAL A 177 17.41 0.83 -6.54
N VAL A 178 16.10 0.94 -6.42
CA VAL A 178 15.43 1.09 -5.11
C VAL A 178 15.56 -0.19 -4.27
N ALA A 179 15.55 -1.38 -4.89
CA ALA A 179 15.81 -2.64 -4.22
C ALA A 179 17.21 -2.68 -3.57
N ALA A 180 18.22 -2.25 -4.31
CA ALA A 180 19.58 -2.13 -3.77
C ALA A 180 19.63 -1.12 -2.62
N MET A 181 18.99 0.04 -2.75
CA MET A 181 18.97 1.06 -1.71
C MET A 181 18.30 0.58 -0.42
N ILE A 182 17.15 -0.11 -0.50
CA ILE A 182 16.45 -0.62 0.69
C ILE A 182 17.17 -1.81 1.32
N MET A 183 17.87 -2.63 0.55
CA MET A 183 18.67 -3.75 1.05
C MET A 183 19.77 -3.30 2.00
N PHE A 184 20.43 -2.18 1.70
CA PHE A 184 21.46 -1.59 2.57
C PHE A 184 20.88 -0.66 3.63
N ALA A 185 19.58 -0.40 3.66
CA ALA A 185 18.96 0.40 4.69
C ALA A 185 18.99 -0.36 6.03
N ALA A 186 19.45 0.33 7.06
CA ALA A 186 19.51 -0.28 8.37
C ALA A 186 18.10 -0.39 8.99
N GLU A 187 17.70 -1.61 9.29
CA GLU A 187 16.39 -1.91 9.87
C GLU A 187 16.23 -1.33 11.29
N PRO A 188 15.10 -0.68 11.60
CA PRO A 188 14.80 -0.23 12.95
C PRO A 188 14.58 -1.43 13.88
N VAL A 189 14.94 -1.26 15.16
CA VAL A 189 14.69 -2.27 16.19
C VAL A 189 13.18 -2.50 16.32
N ARG A 190 12.75 -3.74 16.24
CA ARG A 190 11.33 -4.11 16.38
C ARG A 190 10.85 -3.77 17.78
N GLY A 191 9.62 -3.23 17.84
CA GLY A 191 8.99 -2.92 19.12
C GLY A 191 9.70 -1.81 19.91
N SER A 192 10.55 -1.00 19.27
CA SER A 192 11.22 0.14 19.91
C SER A 192 10.22 1.17 20.48
N ARG A 193 8.93 0.98 20.26
CA ARG A 193 7.84 1.76 20.84
C ARG A 193 7.38 1.13 22.13
N LYS A 194 7.45 1.93 23.18
CA LYS A 194 6.77 1.62 24.44
C LYS A 194 5.30 1.32 24.12
N PRO A 195 4.75 0.18 24.54
CA PRO A 195 3.30 -0.05 24.48
C PRO A 195 2.60 1.14 25.11
N MET A 196 1.44 1.52 24.59
CA MET A 196 0.59 2.52 25.24
C MET A 196 0.48 2.15 26.73
N PRO A 197 0.79 3.06 27.68
CA PRO A 197 0.72 2.75 29.09
C PRO A 197 -0.61 2.05 29.42
N SER A 198 -0.57 0.99 30.22
CA SER A 198 -1.77 0.17 30.53
C SER A 198 -2.96 1.02 30.98
N THR A 199 -2.69 2.10 31.73
CA THR A 199 -3.68 3.10 32.15
C THR A 199 -4.33 3.85 30.98
N GLN A 200 -3.59 4.16 29.93
CA GLN A 200 -4.11 4.87 28.76
C GLN A 200 -4.90 3.92 27.85
N ARG A 201 -4.46 2.65 27.73
CA ARG A 201 -5.20 1.59 27.04
C ARG A 201 -6.54 1.28 27.73
N GLN A 202 -6.53 1.20 29.08
CA GLN A 202 -7.76 0.99 29.84
C GLN A 202 -8.73 2.17 29.69
N ARG A 203 -8.25 3.41 29.73
CA ARG A 203 -9.09 4.60 29.48
C ARG A 203 -9.68 4.61 28.08
N TRP A 204 -8.92 4.18 27.06
CA TRP A 204 -9.41 4.08 25.69
C TRP A 204 -10.48 3.00 25.55
N ILE A 205 -10.23 1.79 26.10
CA ILE A 205 -11.20 0.68 26.13
C ILE A 205 -12.47 1.09 26.90
N ALA A 206 -12.33 1.75 28.04
CA ALA A 206 -13.47 2.24 28.83
C ALA A 206 -14.29 3.30 28.06
N ARG A 207 -13.64 4.20 27.30
CA ARG A 207 -14.34 5.16 26.43
C ARG A 207 -15.09 4.47 25.31
N CYS A 208 -14.49 3.49 24.63
CA CYS A 208 -15.15 2.73 23.57
C CYS A 208 -16.31 1.89 24.12
N ALA A 209 -16.14 1.26 25.28
CA ALA A 209 -17.19 0.51 25.95
C ALA A 209 -18.33 1.42 26.47
N GLY A 210 -18.00 2.64 26.91
CA GLY A 210 -18.98 3.65 27.30
C GLY A 210 -19.79 4.19 26.12
N PHE A 211 -19.18 4.28 24.93
CA PHE A 211 -19.85 4.70 23.71
C PHE A 211 -20.86 3.64 23.21
N SER A 212 -20.54 2.34 23.35
CA SER A 212 -21.46 1.24 22.99
C SER A 212 -22.65 1.09 23.97
N ARG A 213 -22.56 1.65 25.18
CA ARG A 213 -23.63 1.66 26.18
C ARG A 213 -24.44 2.96 26.23
N SER A 214 -24.16 3.92 25.35
CA SER A 214 -24.96 5.12 25.24
C SER A 214 -26.33 4.75 24.63
N PRO A 215 -27.47 4.93 25.34
CA PRO A 215 -28.79 4.57 24.82
C PRO A 215 -29.26 5.44 23.66
N ARG A 216 -28.42 6.34 23.17
CA ARG A 216 -28.74 7.26 22.05
C ARG A 216 -28.42 6.75 20.67
N CYS A 217 -27.80 5.57 20.54
CA CYS A 217 -27.54 4.90 19.24
C CYS A 217 -28.52 3.78 18.92
N GLY A 218 -29.46 3.47 19.82
CA GLY A 218 -30.59 2.58 19.55
C GLY A 218 -31.77 3.40 19.08
N GLY A 219 -32.07 3.42 17.79
CA GLY A 219 -33.21 4.09 17.24
C GLY A 219 -34.51 3.56 17.85
N SER A 220 -35.31 4.44 18.42
CA SER A 220 -36.76 4.30 18.48
C SER A 220 -37.37 5.65 18.14
N LEU A 221 -37.75 5.75 16.90
CA LEU A 221 -38.73 6.68 16.38
C LEU A 221 -40.06 6.31 17.03
N LEU A 222 -40.50 7.01 18.11
CA LEU A 222 -41.92 7.17 18.44
C LEU A 222 -42.08 8.09 19.64
N LEU A 223 -42.69 9.25 19.35
CA LEU A 223 -43.46 10.08 20.28
C LEU A 223 -42.74 10.72 21.49
N ALA A 224 -42.19 11.92 21.29
CA ALA A 224 -42.00 12.88 22.37
C ALA A 224 -42.84 14.13 22.12
N ARG A 225 -43.87 14.31 22.97
CA ARG A 225 -44.62 15.57 23.14
C ARG A 225 -43.66 16.70 23.60
N PRO A 226 -43.86 17.95 23.17
CA PRO A 226 -43.03 19.06 23.63
C PRO A 226 -43.51 19.49 25.04
N SER A 227 -42.63 19.39 26.02
CA SER A 227 -42.79 20.13 27.28
C SER A 227 -41.75 21.26 27.31
N ILE A 228 -42.28 22.46 27.35
CA ILE A 228 -41.60 23.73 27.53
C ILE A 228 -40.95 23.77 28.92
N SER A 229 -39.66 23.95 29.05
CA SER A 229 -38.93 24.79 30.01
C SER A 229 -37.53 24.30 30.32
N ARG A 230 -36.59 25.18 30.11
CA ARG A 230 -35.24 25.50 30.66
C ARG A 230 -34.10 25.47 29.63
N PRO A 231 -33.30 26.54 29.60
CA PRO A 231 -32.16 26.62 28.72
C PRO A 231 -31.00 25.78 29.28
N THR A 232 -30.64 24.73 28.56
CA THR A 232 -29.52 23.83 28.94
C THR A 232 -28.28 24.14 28.18
N ARG A 233 -27.25 24.40 28.89
CA ARG A 233 -25.80 24.19 28.74
C ARG A 233 -25.31 23.39 27.51
N TRP A 234 -25.64 23.79 26.30
CA TRP A 234 -25.10 23.14 25.09
C TRP A 234 -23.92 23.85 24.45
N ALA A 235 -23.47 24.99 24.99
CA ALA A 235 -22.42 25.81 24.40
C ALA A 235 -20.98 25.39 24.77
N ARG A 236 -20.75 24.25 25.44
CA ARG A 236 -19.39 23.88 25.91
C ARG A 236 -18.88 22.51 25.45
N PHE A 237 -19.55 21.87 24.50
CA PHE A 237 -19.14 20.53 24.09
C PHE A 237 -18.65 20.40 22.65
N SER A 238 -18.57 21.50 21.88
CA SER A 238 -18.18 21.46 20.46
C SER A 238 -16.71 21.80 20.18
N ARG A 239 -15.84 21.86 21.21
CA ARG A 239 -14.43 22.19 20.99
C ARG A 239 -13.41 21.16 21.50
N ARG A 240 -13.80 19.91 21.76
CA ARG A 240 -12.84 18.85 22.10
C ARG A 240 -13.33 17.47 21.61
N CYS A 241 -13.28 17.26 20.33
CA CYS A 241 -13.06 15.94 19.71
C CYS A 241 -12.06 16.13 18.59
#